data_2cc142d3a59a2813b8269b36c18d4417
#
_entry.id   2cc142d3a59a2813b8269b36c18d4417
#
_cell.length_a   1.000
_cell.length_b   1.000
_cell.length_c   1.000
_cell.angle_alpha   90.00
_cell.angle_beta   90.00
_cell.angle_gamma   90.00
#
_symmetry.space_group_name_H-M   'P 1'
#
loop_
_entity.id
_entity.type
_entity.pdbx_description
1 polymer ?
#
loop_
_entity_poly.entity_id
_entity_poly.type
_entity_poly.pdbx_seq_one_letter_code
_entity_poly.pdbx_strand_id
1 'polypeptide(L)'
;MEDSVSFEFSHKLTKIQKSLYGFILSLVPNHNEAEDILQETNLILCKKAKEYDPSGHFQGWAFKIARFQVMRFLTKTKRNKLQFCSEILEEVAMEEFDARKLQVTQKALAVCYELLPKSMQLVAHLRFKDDKSLKYISKSVKRPMGAISSTLYRIRQKLADCVNEKVLKIESEMDFKKN
;
A
#
# COMPACT_ATOMS: atom_id res chain seq x y z
N MET A 1 17.69 18.56 -26.59
CA MET A 1 18.67 17.71 -25.85
C MET A 1 17.84 16.80 -24.98
N GLU A 2 17.83 15.52 -25.32
CA GLU A 2 16.99 14.51 -24.68
C GLU A 2 17.33 14.37 -23.21
N ASP A 3 16.31 14.55 -22.36
CA ASP A 3 16.37 14.22 -20.93
C ASP A 3 16.36 12.70 -20.77
N SER A 4 17.46 12.04 -21.11
CA SER A 4 17.55 10.60 -20.92
C SER A 4 17.62 10.29 -19.43
N VAL A 5 16.60 9.61 -18.93
CA VAL A 5 16.59 9.01 -17.59
C VAL A 5 17.73 8.00 -17.52
N SER A 6 18.59 8.09 -16.50
CA SER A 6 19.74 7.18 -16.39
C SER A 6 19.27 5.73 -16.24
N PHE A 7 20.08 4.78 -16.74
CA PHE A 7 19.79 3.33 -16.59
C PHE A 7 19.61 2.95 -15.11
N GLU A 8 20.45 3.51 -14.24
CA GLU A 8 20.36 3.25 -12.80
C GLU A 8 19.04 3.70 -12.19
N PHE A 9 18.57 4.88 -12.58
CA PHE A 9 17.26 5.39 -12.14
C PHE A 9 16.14 4.48 -12.61
N SER A 10 16.13 4.09 -13.89
CA SER A 10 15.14 3.18 -14.47
C SER A 10 15.11 1.84 -13.75
N HIS A 11 16.30 1.31 -13.41
CA HIS A 11 16.41 0.06 -12.64
C HIS A 11 15.82 0.19 -11.23
N LYS A 12 16.15 1.29 -10.51
CA LYS A 12 15.57 1.58 -9.18
C LYS A 12 14.03 1.69 -9.27
N LEU A 13 13.53 2.39 -10.29
CA LEU A 13 12.10 2.59 -10.51
C LEU A 13 11.37 1.25 -10.78
N THR A 14 11.93 0.41 -11.65
CA THR A 14 11.36 -0.91 -11.97
C THR A 14 11.28 -1.82 -10.74
N LYS A 15 12.30 -1.81 -9.89
CA LYS A 15 12.31 -2.61 -8.65
C LYS A 15 11.16 -2.28 -7.69
N ILE A 16 10.73 -1.03 -7.64
CA ILE A 16 9.69 -0.60 -6.69
C ILE A 16 8.27 -0.61 -7.26
N GLN A 17 8.08 -0.89 -8.56
CA GLN A 17 6.76 -0.77 -9.22
C GLN A 17 5.65 -1.52 -8.51
N LYS A 18 5.90 -2.78 -8.13
CA LYS A 18 4.89 -3.60 -7.43
C LYS A 18 4.50 -3.03 -6.07
N SER A 19 5.48 -2.57 -5.30
CA SER A 19 5.23 -1.99 -3.98
C SER A 19 4.59 -0.61 -4.08
N LEU A 20 4.97 0.19 -5.08
CA LEU A 20 4.38 1.49 -5.35
C LEU A 20 2.91 1.36 -5.76
N TYR A 21 2.60 0.40 -6.65
CA TYR A 21 1.23 0.08 -7.03
C TYR A 21 0.40 -0.39 -5.83
N GLY A 22 0.93 -1.33 -5.05
CA GLY A 22 0.27 -1.82 -3.84
C GLY A 22 -0.04 -0.72 -2.82
N PHE A 23 0.88 0.23 -2.65
CA PHE A 23 0.66 1.42 -1.83
C PHE A 23 -0.49 2.28 -2.35
N ILE A 24 -0.48 2.63 -3.65
CA ILE A 24 -1.54 3.43 -4.27
C ILE A 24 -2.89 2.71 -4.16
N LEU A 25 -2.93 1.41 -4.46
CA LEU A 25 -4.14 0.59 -4.40
C LEU A 25 -4.71 0.49 -2.97
N SER A 26 -3.87 0.53 -1.95
CA SER A 26 -4.32 0.54 -0.54
C SER A 26 -5.09 1.80 -0.19
N LEU A 27 -4.79 2.91 -0.85
CA LEU A 27 -5.41 4.22 -0.62
C LEU A 27 -6.58 4.48 -1.59
N VAL A 28 -6.48 3.97 -2.82
CA VAL A 28 -7.51 4.08 -3.86
C VAL A 28 -7.87 2.67 -4.33
N PRO A 29 -8.86 2.00 -3.69
CA PRO A 29 -9.16 0.59 -3.91
C PRO A 29 -9.93 0.32 -5.22
N ASN A 30 -9.66 1.07 -6.27
CA ASN A 30 -10.12 0.87 -7.62
C ASN A 30 -8.89 0.67 -8.51
N HIS A 31 -8.77 -0.49 -9.17
CA HIS A 31 -7.60 -0.85 -9.94
C HIS A 31 -7.30 0.13 -11.08
N ASN A 32 -8.30 0.52 -11.86
CA ASN A 32 -8.10 1.45 -12.98
C ASN A 32 -7.62 2.81 -12.47
N GLU A 33 -8.26 3.35 -11.42
CA GLU A 33 -7.86 4.63 -10.81
C GLU A 33 -6.44 4.52 -10.20
N ALA A 34 -6.11 3.39 -9.58
CA ALA A 34 -4.78 3.17 -9.01
C ALA A 34 -3.69 3.05 -10.09
N GLU A 35 -3.99 2.41 -11.23
CA GLU A 35 -3.10 2.34 -12.39
C GLU A 35 -2.85 3.72 -13.00
N ASP A 36 -3.89 4.53 -13.17
CA ASP A 36 -3.78 5.91 -13.67
C ASP A 36 -2.88 6.75 -12.76
N ILE A 37 -3.08 6.65 -11.44
CA ILE A 37 -2.25 7.35 -10.45
C ILE A 37 -0.81 6.84 -10.49
N LEU A 38 -0.59 5.54 -10.67
CA LEU A 38 0.76 4.97 -10.80
C LEU A 38 1.47 5.51 -12.04
N GLN A 39 0.78 5.55 -13.18
CA GLN A 39 1.33 6.10 -14.43
C GLN A 39 1.70 7.58 -14.26
N GLU A 40 0.82 8.40 -13.68
CA GLU A 40 1.10 9.81 -13.41
C GLU A 40 2.27 9.98 -12.44
N THR A 41 2.35 9.13 -11.41
CA THR A 41 3.47 9.09 -10.47
C THR A 41 4.78 8.80 -11.19
N ASN A 42 4.82 7.78 -12.07
CA ASN A 42 6.00 7.40 -12.84
C ASN A 42 6.46 8.54 -13.76
N LEU A 43 5.53 9.23 -14.42
CA LEU A 43 5.86 10.39 -15.27
C LEU A 43 6.52 11.51 -14.45
N ILE A 44 6.02 11.79 -13.25
CA ILE A 44 6.59 12.81 -12.37
C ILE A 44 7.96 12.36 -11.85
N LEU A 45 8.13 11.10 -11.46
CA LEU A 45 9.40 10.54 -11.04
C LEU A 45 10.46 10.69 -12.15
N CYS A 46 10.11 10.38 -13.39
CA CYS A 46 11.00 10.55 -14.54
C CYS A 46 11.36 12.02 -14.80
N LYS A 47 10.37 12.94 -14.75
CA LYS A 47 10.62 14.38 -14.89
C LYS A 47 11.55 14.93 -13.80
N LYS A 48 11.40 14.41 -12.58
CA LYS A 48 12.19 14.82 -11.41
C LYS A 48 13.44 13.96 -11.16
N ALA A 49 13.82 13.12 -12.12
CA ALA A 49 14.97 12.23 -11.97
C ALA A 49 16.27 12.98 -11.63
N LYS A 50 16.44 14.19 -12.17
CA LYS A 50 17.59 15.06 -11.90
C LYS A 50 17.58 15.70 -10.51
N GLU A 51 16.39 15.79 -9.87
CA GLU A 51 16.24 16.34 -8.52
C GLU A 51 16.49 15.26 -7.44
N TYR A 52 16.57 13.99 -7.84
CA TYR A 52 16.80 12.90 -6.90
C TYR A 52 18.28 12.86 -6.48
N ASP A 53 18.52 12.95 -5.16
CA ASP A 53 19.84 12.74 -4.58
C ASP A 53 20.19 11.24 -4.56
N PRO A 54 21.24 10.80 -5.29
CA PRO A 54 21.66 9.39 -5.34
C PRO A 54 22.02 8.80 -3.96
N SER A 55 22.44 9.63 -3.01
CA SER A 55 22.73 9.23 -1.62
C SER A 55 21.47 9.01 -0.79
N GLY A 56 20.32 9.52 -1.27
CA GLY A 56 19.03 9.42 -0.61
C GLY A 56 18.33 8.08 -0.83
N HIS A 57 17.28 7.84 -0.03
CA HIS A 57 16.49 6.63 -0.10
C HIS A 57 15.45 6.72 -1.23
N PHE A 58 15.75 6.11 -2.41
CA PHE A 58 14.94 6.20 -3.63
C PHE A 58 13.46 5.81 -3.41
N GLN A 59 13.22 4.71 -2.70
CA GLN A 59 11.86 4.22 -2.45
C GLN A 59 11.06 5.23 -1.62
N GLY A 60 11.64 5.80 -0.54
CA GLY A 60 10.99 6.82 0.28
C GLY A 60 10.61 8.06 -0.54
N TRP A 61 11.54 8.54 -1.37
CA TRP A 61 11.28 9.67 -2.27
C TRP A 61 10.15 9.38 -3.25
N ALA A 62 10.14 8.19 -3.88
CA ALA A 62 9.10 7.79 -4.83
C ALA A 62 7.72 7.65 -4.15
N PHE A 63 7.67 7.07 -2.95
CA PHE A 63 6.42 6.94 -2.19
C PHE A 63 5.86 8.29 -1.74
N LYS A 64 6.73 9.25 -1.39
CA LYS A 64 6.32 10.63 -1.10
C LYS A 64 5.62 11.26 -2.30
N ILE A 65 6.16 11.09 -3.51
CA ILE A 65 5.54 11.60 -4.74
C ILE A 65 4.21 10.89 -5.02
N ALA A 66 4.17 9.55 -4.93
CA ALA A 66 2.93 8.77 -5.13
C ALA A 66 1.82 9.23 -4.19
N ARG A 67 2.16 9.48 -2.94
CA ARG A 67 1.21 9.99 -1.95
C ARG A 67 0.61 11.33 -2.35
N PHE A 68 1.43 12.28 -2.82
CA PHE A 68 0.92 13.55 -3.31
C PHE A 68 -0.05 13.38 -4.49
N GLN A 69 0.21 12.42 -5.40
CA GLN A 69 -0.69 12.13 -6.51
C GLN A 69 -2.03 11.53 -6.03
N VAL A 70 -1.97 10.60 -5.07
CA VAL A 70 -3.18 10.07 -4.42
C VAL A 70 -4.00 11.19 -3.79
N MET A 71 -3.38 12.06 -2.98
CA MET A 71 -4.07 13.19 -2.34
C MET A 71 -4.72 14.13 -3.37
N ARG A 72 -4.00 14.46 -4.44
CA ARG A 72 -4.52 15.28 -5.54
C ARG A 72 -5.73 14.63 -6.20
N PHE A 73 -5.66 13.32 -6.48
CA PHE A 73 -6.76 12.56 -7.05
C PHE A 73 -8.00 12.57 -6.13
N LEU A 74 -7.82 12.28 -4.85
CA LEU A 74 -8.89 12.23 -3.86
C LEU A 74 -9.57 13.59 -3.68
N THR A 75 -8.80 14.68 -3.66
CA THR A 75 -9.33 16.05 -3.60
C THR A 75 -10.15 16.40 -4.84
N LYS A 76 -9.66 16.01 -6.03
CA LYS A 76 -10.34 16.30 -7.31
C LYS A 76 -11.66 15.55 -7.45
N THR A 77 -11.75 14.33 -6.96
CA THR A 77 -12.93 13.46 -7.10
C THR A 77 -14.03 13.75 -6.08
N LYS A 78 -13.85 14.72 -5.16
CA LYS A 78 -14.85 15.11 -4.12
C LYS A 78 -15.54 13.91 -3.45
N ARG A 79 -14.85 12.80 -3.28
CA ARG A 79 -15.42 11.62 -2.63
C ARG A 79 -15.48 11.83 -1.12
N ASN A 80 -16.62 12.33 -0.64
CA ASN A 80 -16.96 12.58 0.78
C ASN A 80 -16.76 11.39 1.77
N LYS A 81 -16.29 10.25 1.31
CA LYS A 81 -15.95 9.09 2.16
C LYS A 81 -14.50 9.10 2.69
N LEU A 82 -13.73 10.13 2.41
CA LEU A 82 -12.27 10.16 2.57
C LEU A 82 -11.74 11.13 3.62
N GLN A 83 -12.62 11.74 4.42
CA GLN A 83 -12.18 12.48 5.60
C GLN A 83 -11.36 11.59 6.54
N PHE A 84 -11.76 10.33 6.67
CA PHE A 84 -11.01 9.31 7.42
C PHE A 84 -9.64 8.94 6.81
N CYS A 85 -9.52 9.01 5.47
CA CYS A 85 -8.23 8.79 4.80
C CYS A 85 -7.29 10.00 4.87
N SER A 86 -7.81 11.24 4.98
CA SER A 86 -6.95 12.43 5.07
C SER A 86 -6.24 12.50 6.42
N GLU A 87 -6.94 12.17 7.50
CA GLU A 87 -6.35 12.12 8.85
C GLU A 87 -5.26 11.05 8.96
N ILE A 88 -5.54 9.82 8.47
CA ILE A 88 -4.53 8.74 8.42
C ILE A 88 -3.38 9.09 7.47
N LEU A 89 -3.66 9.78 6.36
CA LEU A 89 -2.63 10.21 5.42
C LEU A 89 -1.77 11.34 5.95
N GLU A 90 -2.29 12.22 6.80
CA GLU A 90 -1.52 13.24 7.50
C GLU A 90 -0.64 12.62 8.59
N GLU A 91 -1.14 11.63 9.31
CA GLU A 91 -0.40 10.90 10.34
C GLU A 91 0.74 10.06 9.74
N VAL A 92 0.49 9.33 8.66
CA VAL A 92 1.52 8.62 7.85
C VAL A 92 2.46 9.59 7.12
N ALA A 93 2.08 10.90 7.01
CA ALA A 93 2.90 11.94 6.39
C ALA A 93 4.08 12.37 7.24
N MET A 94 3.94 12.30 8.52
CA MET A 94 4.96 12.75 9.47
C MET A 94 6.00 11.66 9.77
N GLU A 95 5.71 10.39 9.50
CA GLU A 95 6.70 9.33 9.66
C GLU A 95 7.65 9.29 8.45
N GLU A 96 8.94 9.40 8.69
CA GLU A 96 9.97 9.08 7.69
C GLU A 96 9.74 7.66 7.18
N PHE A 97 9.63 7.51 5.84
CA PHE A 97 9.41 6.21 5.23
C PHE A 97 10.63 5.31 5.49
N ASP A 98 10.52 4.41 6.44
CA ASP A 98 11.54 3.41 6.73
C ASP A 98 11.31 2.13 5.88
N ALA A 99 12.23 1.90 4.94
CA ALA A 99 12.20 0.70 4.11
C ALA A 99 12.34 -0.60 4.92
N ARG A 100 13.01 -0.57 6.07
CA ARG A 100 13.11 -1.71 6.98
C ARG A 100 11.74 -1.99 7.62
N LYS A 101 11.06 -0.95 8.08
CA LYS A 101 9.71 -1.04 8.65
C LYS A 101 8.74 -1.64 7.62
N LEU A 102 8.83 -1.23 6.34
CA LEU A 102 8.02 -1.82 5.28
C LEU A 102 8.30 -3.32 5.10
N GLN A 103 9.57 -3.74 5.04
CA GLN A 103 9.91 -5.15 4.91
C GLN A 103 9.44 -5.99 6.10
N VAL A 104 9.61 -5.46 7.32
CA VAL A 104 9.13 -6.09 8.55
C VAL A 104 7.60 -6.22 8.51
N THR A 105 6.90 -5.15 8.14
CA THR A 105 5.44 -5.13 8.01
C THR A 105 4.95 -6.13 6.96
N GLN A 106 5.61 -6.24 5.81
CA GLN A 106 5.25 -7.21 4.77
C GLN A 106 5.43 -8.66 5.25
N LYS A 107 6.52 -8.96 5.94
CA LYS A 107 6.74 -10.29 6.53
C LYS A 107 5.70 -10.61 7.61
N ALA A 108 5.44 -9.64 8.49
CA ALA A 108 4.41 -9.77 9.51
C ALA A 108 3.02 -10.02 8.89
N LEU A 109 2.67 -9.27 7.84
CA LEU A 109 1.40 -9.44 7.13
C LEU A 109 1.24 -10.84 6.53
N ALA A 110 2.29 -11.39 5.91
CA ALA A 110 2.25 -12.75 5.36
C ALA A 110 1.95 -13.79 6.46
N VAL A 111 2.63 -13.68 7.60
CA VAL A 111 2.37 -14.56 8.75
C VAL A 111 0.96 -14.37 9.30
N CYS A 112 0.50 -13.13 9.47
CA CYS A 112 -0.83 -12.83 9.99
C CYS A 112 -1.95 -13.29 9.03
N TYR A 113 -1.71 -13.26 7.72
CA TYR A 113 -2.64 -13.79 6.74
C TYR A 113 -2.86 -15.30 6.91
N GLU A 114 -1.78 -16.06 7.15
CA GLU A 114 -1.88 -17.51 7.38
C GLU A 114 -2.60 -17.86 8.69
N LEU A 115 -2.62 -16.95 9.66
CA LEU A 115 -3.34 -17.11 10.93
C LEU A 115 -4.85 -16.83 10.79
N LEU A 116 -5.31 -16.25 9.69
CA LEU A 116 -6.74 -16.07 9.47
C LEU A 116 -7.46 -17.41 9.30
N PRO A 117 -8.72 -17.51 9.76
CA PRO A 117 -9.57 -18.65 9.44
C PRO A 117 -9.66 -18.88 7.92
N LYS A 118 -9.67 -20.13 7.46
CA LYS A 118 -9.70 -20.49 6.03
C LYS A 118 -10.82 -19.81 5.24
N SER A 119 -11.99 -19.64 5.86
CA SER A 119 -13.11 -18.91 5.25
C SER A 119 -12.82 -17.41 5.03
N MET A 120 -12.03 -16.80 5.91
CA MET A 120 -11.59 -15.41 5.75
C MET A 120 -10.46 -15.32 4.73
N GLN A 121 -9.50 -16.26 4.71
CA GLN A 121 -8.47 -16.33 3.70
C GLN A 121 -9.08 -16.42 2.29
N LEU A 122 -10.09 -17.26 2.09
CA LEU A 122 -10.79 -17.36 0.81
C LEU A 122 -11.41 -16.02 0.37
N VAL A 123 -12.12 -15.35 1.26
CA VAL A 123 -12.75 -14.04 0.94
C VAL A 123 -11.68 -12.98 0.65
N ALA A 124 -10.60 -12.96 1.42
CA ALA A 124 -9.46 -12.05 1.20
C ALA A 124 -8.77 -12.34 -0.14
N HIS A 125 -8.53 -13.61 -0.46
CA HIS A 125 -7.91 -14.02 -1.72
C HIS A 125 -8.76 -13.57 -2.92
N LEU A 126 -10.05 -13.90 -2.92
CA LEU A 126 -10.96 -13.48 -3.99
C LEU A 126 -11.02 -11.96 -4.15
N ARG A 127 -10.96 -11.21 -3.05
CA ARG A 127 -11.06 -9.75 -3.10
C ARG A 127 -9.76 -9.07 -3.47
N PHE A 128 -8.64 -9.46 -2.85
CA PHE A 128 -7.38 -8.71 -2.93
C PHE A 128 -6.38 -9.31 -3.93
N LYS A 129 -6.45 -10.60 -4.22
CA LYS A 129 -5.57 -11.24 -5.20
C LYS A 129 -6.23 -11.41 -6.56
N ASP A 130 -7.48 -11.87 -6.58
CA ASP A 130 -8.22 -12.14 -7.81
C ASP A 130 -9.12 -10.97 -8.24
N ASP A 131 -9.13 -9.86 -7.49
CA ASP A 131 -9.92 -8.65 -7.71
C ASP A 131 -11.40 -8.88 -7.99
N LYS A 132 -12.01 -9.87 -7.34
CA LYS A 132 -13.43 -10.16 -7.55
C LYS A 132 -14.33 -9.13 -6.88
N SER A 133 -15.41 -8.76 -7.57
CA SER A 133 -16.44 -7.87 -7.03
C SER A 133 -17.15 -8.50 -5.82
N LEU A 134 -17.70 -7.67 -4.92
CA LEU A 134 -18.50 -8.16 -3.79
C LEU A 134 -19.65 -9.04 -4.24
N LYS A 135 -20.29 -8.72 -5.38
CA LYS A 135 -21.37 -9.50 -5.97
C LYS A 135 -20.91 -10.89 -6.40
N TYR A 136 -19.72 -10.99 -7.00
CA TYR A 136 -19.11 -12.27 -7.36
C TYR A 136 -18.79 -13.11 -6.12
N ILE A 137 -18.11 -12.53 -5.12
CA ILE A 137 -17.75 -13.19 -3.86
C ILE A 137 -18.99 -13.70 -3.14
N SER A 138 -20.03 -12.85 -3.03
CA SER A 138 -21.32 -13.20 -2.42
C SER A 138 -21.93 -14.45 -3.04
N LYS A 139 -21.95 -14.53 -4.38
CA LYS A 139 -22.43 -15.71 -5.11
C LYS A 139 -21.53 -16.94 -4.91
N SER A 140 -20.21 -16.75 -4.99
CA SER A 140 -19.23 -17.83 -4.88
C SER A 140 -19.23 -18.50 -3.51
N VAL A 141 -19.31 -17.71 -2.43
CA VAL A 141 -19.32 -18.25 -1.05
C VAL A 141 -20.75 -18.42 -0.48
N LYS A 142 -21.78 -18.18 -1.30
CA LYS A 142 -23.21 -18.31 -0.94
C LYS A 142 -23.59 -17.54 0.34
N ARG A 143 -23.12 -16.28 0.44
CA ARG A 143 -23.39 -15.40 1.59
C ARG A 143 -23.85 -14.02 1.11
N PRO A 144 -24.73 -13.32 1.85
CA PRO A 144 -25.21 -11.97 1.50
C PRO A 144 -24.05 -10.98 1.36
N MET A 145 -24.15 -10.01 0.43
CA MET A 145 -23.12 -8.99 0.20
C MET A 145 -22.74 -8.21 1.48
N GLY A 146 -23.75 -7.87 2.31
CA GLY A 146 -23.48 -7.21 3.60
C GLY A 146 -22.63 -8.05 4.54
N ALA A 147 -22.83 -9.38 4.55
CA ALA A 147 -22.00 -10.30 5.32
C ALA A 147 -20.56 -10.39 4.78
N ILE A 148 -20.38 -10.27 3.45
CA ILE A 148 -19.04 -10.20 2.84
C ILE A 148 -18.34 -8.90 3.22
N SER A 149 -19.01 -7.75 3.13
CA SER A 149 -18.47 -6.45 3.55
C SER A 149 -18.05 -6.46 5.02
N SER A 150 -18.89 -7.01 5.91
CA SER A 150 -18.57 -7.15 7.34
C SER A 150 -17.40 -8.13 7.57
N THR A 151 -17.28 -9.18 6.74
CA THR A 151 -16.16 -10.12 6.80
C THR A 151 -14.86 -9.43 6.37
N LEU A 152 -14.86 -8.66 5.29
CA LEU A 152 -13.70 -7.90 4.82
C LEU A 152 -13.25 -6.85 5.84
N TYR A 153 -14.20 -6.17 6.48
CA TYR A 153 -13.88 -5.26 7.58
C TYR A 153 -13.16 -5.99 8.72
N ARG A 154 -13.71 -7.13 9.19
CA ARG A 154 -13.08 -7.93 10.26
C ARG A 154 -11.72 -8.49 9.86
N ILE A 155 -11.52 -8.87 8.59
CA ILE A 155 -10.21 -9.29 8.07
C ILE A 155 -9.19 -8.15 8.23
N ARG A 156 -9.56 -6.94 7.81
CA ARG A 156 -8.66 -5.77 7.93
C ARG A 156 -8.28 -5.50 9.38
N GLN A 157 -9.26 -5.50 10.30
CA GLN A 157 -8.99 -5.31 11.74
C GLN A 157 -8.04 -6.38 12.28
N LYS A 158 -8.36 -7.66 12.06
CA LYS A 158 -7.50 -8.76 12.53
C LYS A 158 -6.08 -8.71 11.97
N LEU A 159 -5.93 -8.34 10.71
CA LEU A 159 -4.61 -8.19 10.10
C LEU A 159 -3.87 -6.98 10.68
N ALA A 160 -4.54 -5.84 10.86
CA ALA A 160 -3.93 -4.66 11.46
C ALA A 160 -3.44 -4.94 12.88
N ASP A 161 -4.30 -5.50 13.74
CA ASP A 161 -3.96 -5.82 15.13
C ASP A 161 -2.76 -6.80 15.20
N CYS A 162 -2.83 -7.88 14.41
CA CYS A 162 -1.77 -8.90 14.37
C CYS A 162 -0.44 -8.33 13.85
N VAL A 163 -0.48 -7.52 12.79
CA VAL A 163 0.73 -6.90 12.20
C VAL A 163 1.36 -5.94 13.18
N ASN A 164 0.57 -5.07 13.82
CA ASN A 164 1.06 -4.12 14.80
C ASN A 164 1.74 -4.85 15.98
N GLU A 165 1.13 -5.91 16.52
CA GLU A 165 1.74 -6.72 17.59
C GLU A 165 3.08 -7.33 17.17
N LYS A 166 3.17 -7.85 15.94
CA LYS A 166 4.41 -8.47 15.43
C LYS A 166 5.50 -7.45 15.14
N VAL A 167 5.15 -6.29 14.59
CA VAL A 167 6.11 -5.21 14.32
C VAL A 167 6.70 -4.69 15.63
N LEU A 168 5.86 -4.42 16.64
CA LEU A 168 6.32 -3.99 17.97
C LEU A 168 7.27 -5.01 18.62
N LYS A 169 6.98 -6.31 18.50
CA LYS A 169 7.88 -7.35 19.03
C LYS A 169 9.24 -7.35 18.33
N ILE A 170 9.26 -7.21 17.00
CA ILE A 170 10.51 -7.19 16.23
C ILE A 170 11.33 -5.93 16.56
N GLU A 171 10.68 -4.78 16.70
CA GLU A 171 11.34 -3.51 17.07
C GLU A 171 11.96 -3.63 18.48
N SER A 172 11.23 -4.16 19.45
CA SER A 172 11.75 -4.36 20.82
C SER A 172 12.94 -5.34 20.88
N GLU A 173 12.94 -6.42 20.09
CA GLU A 173 14.05 -7.37 20.01
C GLU A 173 15.30 -6.78 19.34
N MET A 174 15.13 -5.83 18.42
CA MET A 174 16.24 -5.15 17.77
C MET A 174 16.89 -4.08 18.65
N ASP A 175 16.12 -3.39 19.49
CA ASP A 175 16.66 -2.41 20.44
C ASP A 175 17.44 -3.10 21.57
N PHE A 176 17.01 -4.30 21.98
CA PHE A 176 17.73 -5.10 22.99
C PHE A 176 19.10 -5.64 22.50
N LYS A 177 19.29 -5.78 21.19
CA LYS A 177 20.57 -6.23 20.60
C LYS A 177 21.55 -5.10 20.30
N LYS A 178 21.15 -3.84 20.48
CA LYS A 178 22.03 -2.66 20.29
C LYS A 178 22.65 -2.13 21.58
N ASN A 179 22.19 -2.62 22.74
CA ASN A 179 22.79 -2.37 24.06
C ASN A 179 23.60 -3.57 24.52
#